data_5f9bf51774fc18cf1646a5f9dbe7dea7
#
_entry.id   5f9bf51774fc18cf1646a5f9dbe7dea7
#
_cell.length_a   1.000
_cell.length_b   1.000
_cell.length_c   1.000
_cell.angle_alpha   90.00
_cell.angle_beta   90.00
_cell.angle_gamma   90.00
#
_symmetry.space_group_name_H-M   'P 1'
#
loop_
_entity.id
_entity.type
_entity.pdbx_description
1 polymer ?
#
loop_
_entity_poly.entity_id
_entity_poly.type
_entity_poly.pdbx_seq_one_letter_code
_entity_poly.pdbx_strand_id
1 'polypeptide(L)'
;MLSPTLFPIFCALFLCLPVAVIFTVQRELTGVVSPEFGFRSLSVFALYSRNVPDPSSPAVPIRPIIPKDEELLLRLASRVNPNQPPGSTRKLAFMYLTTTPLPFAPLWEQFFNGSSKELYNVYVHADPTRDYDPPFTGVFANRVIHSKPSERYTPTLAAAARRIIAHALLDDPQNYMFALLSPSCVPIRSFDFTYKTLVTSSSRKSFIEILKDEPWQFDRWAARGPDAMLPDVRLEDFRIGSQFWVLKRRHARVVARDRRIWEKFNKTCVREDTCYPEENYFPTLLNMRDPRGCVPATLTHVDWTINDGGHPRMYEPEEVAPELIVRIRKTRPRYGEDGINGSDWSAIERMDPFLFARKFSTEALEPLMGMARSVLFNDSAGCA
;
A
#
# COMPACT_ATOMS: atom_id res chain seq x y z
N MET A 1 -32.42 14.16 54.60
CA MET A 1 -31.77 15.48 54.62
C MET A 1 -30.55 15.37 55.52
N LEU A 2 -29.37 15.35 54.96
CA LEU A 2 -28.12 15.38 55.76
C LEU A 2 -27.89 16.77 56.29
N SER A 3 -27.49 16.86 57.58
CA SER A 3 -27.21 18.09 58.29
C SER A 3 -26.16 18.92 57.52
N PRO A 4 -26.29 20.25 57.42
CA PRO A 4 -25.36 21.11 56.71
C PRO A 4 -23.91 21.11 57.25
N THR A 5 -23.66 20.49 58.38
CA THR A 5 -22.32 20.34 58.99
C THR A 5 -21.55 19.10 58.50
N LEU A 6 -22.21 18.14 57.86
CA LEU A 6 -21.54 16.90 57.36
C LEU A 6 -21.01 17.03 55.94
N PHE A 7 -21.54 17.96 55.15
CA PHE A 7 -21.16 18.13 53.73
C PHE A 7 -19.68 18.58 53.55
N PRO A 8 -19.13 19.54 54.32
CA PRO A 8 -17.72 19.92 54.18
C PRO A 8 -16.76 18.82 54.65
N ILE A 9 -17.17 17.94 55.61
CA ILE A 9 -16.34 16.82 56.06
C ILE A 9 -16.26 15.75 54.98
N PHE A 10 -17.37 15.48 54.26
CA PHE A 10 -17.37 14.56 53.13
C PHE A 10 -16.52 15.07 51.95
N CYS A 11 -16.58 16.35 51.63
CA CYS A 11 -15.74 16.95 50.58
C CYS A 11 -14.25 16.92 50.92
N ALA A 12 -13.90 17.15 52.20
CA ALA A 12 -12.52 17.06 52.68
C ALA A 12 -11.97 15.64 52.60
N LEU A 13 -12.76 14.60 52.92
CA LEU A 13 -12.37 13.21 52.81
C LEU A 13 -12.17 12.76 51.35
N PHE A 14 -13.04 13.22 50.43
CA PHE A 14 -12.90 12.85 48.99
C PHE A 14 -11.71 13.56 48.33
N LEU A 15 -11.31 14.74 48.78
CA LEU A 15 -10.14 15.46 48.28
C LEU A 15 -8.81 14.94 48.84
N CYS A 16 -8.82 14.44 50.10
CA CYS A 16 -7.60 13.95 50.75
C CYS A 16 -7.24 12.50 50.37
N LEU A 17 -8.20 11.65 50.00
CA LEU A 17 -7.95 10.27 49.62
C LEU A 17 -7.00 10.11 48.40
N PRO A 18 -7.17 10.84 47.28
CA PRO A 18 -6.25 10.71 46.16
C PRO A 18 -4.83 11.23 46.48
N VAL A 19 -4.72 12.24 47.35
CA VAL A 19 -3.40 12.75 47.77
C VAL A 19 -2.69 11.74 48.67
N ALA A 20 -3.39 11.08 49.59
CA ALA A 20 -2.82 10.03 50.44
C ALA A 20 -2.33 8.83 49.63
N VAL A 21 -3.10 8.42 48.59
CA VAL A 21 -2.69 7.31 47.67
C VAL A 21 -1.45 7.70 46.86
N ILE A 22 -1.35 8.94 46.39
CA ILE A 22 -0.17 9.42 45.67
C ILE A 22 1.07 9.40 46.55
N PHE A 23 0.96 9.87 47.83
CA PHE A 23 2.08 9.83 48.75
C PHE A 23 2.49 8.41 49.16
N THR A 24 1.56 7.47 49.28
CA THR A 24 1.88 6.07 49.62
C THR A 24 2.59 5.37 48.46
N VAL A 25 2.11 5.58 47.22
CA VAL A 25 2.75 5.01 46.02
C VAL A 25 4.13 5.62 45.78
N GLN A 26 4.31 6.91 46.04
CA GLN A 26 5.60 7.58 45.91
C GLN A 26 6.59 7.13 47.01
N ARG A 27 6.13 6.76 48.19
CA ARG A 27 6.98 6.24 49.28
C ARG A 27 7.44 4.81 49.06
N GLU A 28 6.65 3.98 48.36
CA GLU A 28 7.07 2.65 47.93
C GLU A 28 8.08 2.70 46.77
N LEU A 29 8.00 3.72 45.90
CA LEU A 29 8.96 3.94 44.84
C LEU A 29 10.30 4.56 45.27
N THR A 30 10.35 5.15 46.49
CA THR A 30 11.55 5.76 47.06
C THR A 30 12.14 4.97 48.26
N GLY A 31 11.74 3.71 48.42
CA GLY A 31 12.29 2.79 49.42
C GLY A 31 13.81 2.68 49.27
N VAL A 32 14.51 3.38 50.17
CA VAL A 32 15.97 3.36 50.29
C VAL A 32 16.42 1.96 50.59
N VAL A 33 17.00 1.32 49.64
CA VAL A 33 17.81 0.11 49.83
C VAL A 33 19.21 0.56 50.21
N SER A 34 19.62 0.29 51.42
CA SER A 34 21.00 0.48 51.88
C SER A 34 21.99 -0.29 51.01
N PRO A 35 23.13 0.31 50.68
CA PRO A 35 24.10 -0.32 49.80
C PRO A 35 25.06 -1.18 50.56
N GLU A 36 24.76 -2.48 50.76
CA GLU A 36 25.78 -3.47 51.06
C GLU A 36 25.47 -4.79 50.36
N PHE A 37 25.59 -4.78 49.03
CA PHE A 37 25.92 -5.96 48.26
C PHE A 37 26.80 -5.53 47.10
N GLY A 38 28.04 -6.01 47.14
CA GLY A 38 29.04 -5.76 46.09
C GLY A 38 28.53 -6.13 44.73
N PHE A 39 28.20 -5.14 43.95
CA PHE A 39 28.00 -5.27 42.53
C PHE A 39 29.33 -5.66 41.89
N ARG A 40 29.51 -6.98 41.67
CA ARG A 40 30.30 -7.40 40.54
C ARG A 40 29.54 -6.95 39.31
N SER A 41 29.86 -5.77 38.88
CA SER A 41 29.56 -5.29 37.52
C SER A 41 30.22 -6.29 36.55
N LEU A 42 29.53 -7.37 36.25
CA LEU A 42 29.77 -8.09 35.02
C LEU A 42 29.35 -7.16 33.89
N SER A 43 30.36 -6.44 33.42
CA SER A 43 30.22 -5.55 32.29
C SER A 43 29.68 -6.35 31.10
N VAL A 44 28.38 -6.21 30.82
CA VAL A 44 27.77 -6.60 29.54
C VAL A 44 28.54 -5.93 28.38
N PHE A 45 29.30 -4.88 28.66
CA PHE A 45 30.25 -4.25 27.74
C PHE A 45 31.46 -5.13 27.34
N ALA A 46 31.83 -6.15 28.13
CA ALA A 46 33.00 -6.99 27.82
C ALA A 46 32.69 -8.10 26.79
N LEU A 47 31.43 -8.41 26.54
CA LEU A 47 31.03 -9.34 25.47
C LEU A 47 30.84 -8.65 24.12
N TYR A 48 30.71 -7.33 24.10
CA TYR A 48 30.61 -6.54 22.84
C TYR A 48 31.97 -6.13 22.28
N SER A 49 33.07 -6.30 23.04
CA SER A 49 34.38 -5.79 22.66
C SER A 49 35.23 -6.79 21.86
N ARG A 50 34.70 -7.95 21.44
CA ARG A 50 35.49 -8.93 20.69
C ARG A 50 35.20 -9.05 19.19
N ASN A 51 34.23 -8.28 18.66
CA ASN A 51 34.00 -8.17 17.23
C ASN A 51 33.70 -6.70 16.87
N VAL A 52 34.67 -5.81 17.01
CA VAL A 52 34.62 -4.55 16.27
C VAL A 52 34.90 -4.94 14.83
N PRO A 53 33.96 -4.80 13.89
CA PRO A 53 34.26 -5.04 12.48
C PRO A 53 35.36 -4.06 12.06
N ASP A 54 36.34 -4.54 11.32
CA ASP A 54 37.33 -3.72 10.64
C ASP A 54 36.63 -2.56 9.93
N PRO A 55 36.96 -1.29 10.21
CA PRO A 55 36.35 -0.13 9.55
C PRO A 55 36.49 -0.13 8.02
N SER A 56 37.32 -0.99 7.46
CA SER A 56 37.48 -1.18 6.02
C SER A 56 36.58 -2.24 5.41
N SER A 57 35.85 -3.03 6.24
CA SER A 57 34.89 -4.00 5.75
C SER A 57 33.59 -3.28 5.40
N PRO A 58 33.04 -3.44 4.17
CA PRO A 58 31.76 -2.82 3.83
C PRO A 58 30.70 -3.33 4.81
N ALA A 59 30.10 -2.41 5.58
CA ALA A 59 29.07 -2.73 6.55
C ALA A 59 27.94 -3.48 5.82
N VAL A 60 27.77 -4.75 6.14
CA VAL A 60 26.63 -5.52 5.65
C VAL A 60 25.37 -4.78 6.12
N PRO A 61 24.52 -4.29 5.22
CA PRO A 61 23.33 -3.54 5.62
C PRO A 61 22.46 -4.46 6.47
N ILE A 62 22.33 -4.11 7.75
CA ILE A 62 21.43 -4.82 8.68
C ILE A 62 20.01 -4.58 8.17
N ARG A 63 19.41 -5.61 7.57
CA ARG A 63 18.00 -5.50 7.16
C ARG A 63 17.13 -5.28 8.41
N PRO A 64 16.22 -4.31 8.37
CA PRO A 64 15.34 -4.05 9.50
C PRO A 64 14.49 -5.30 9.80
N ILE A 65 14.33 -5.62 11.09
CA ILE A 65 13.41 -6.67 11.51
C ILE A 65 11.98 -6.13 11.34
N ILE A 66 11.25 -6.67 10.36
CA ILE A 66 9.89 -6.25 10.07
C ILE A 66 8.92 -7.07 10.93
N PRO A 67 8.07 -6.42 11.75
CA PRO A 67 7.14 -7.13 12.61
C PRO A 67 6.13 -7.98 11.83
N LYS A 68 5.79 -9.15 12.37
CA LYS A 68 4.69 -9.98 11.87
C LYS A 68 3.32 -9.51 12.38
N ASP A 69 3.30 -8.91 13.57
CA ASP A 69 2.10 -8.29 14.14
C ASP A 69 1.68 -7.08 13.31
N GLU A 70 0.42 -7.04 12.92
CA GLU A 70 -0.11 -6.04 11.98
C GLU A 70 -0.21 -4.65 12.60
N GLU A 71 -0.64 -4.57 13.86
CA GLU A 71 -0.76 -3.28 14.52
C GLU A 71 0.61 -2.64 14.72
N LEU A 72 1.58 -3.43 15.16
CA LEU A 72 2.96 -2.99 15.31
C LEU A 72 3.57 -2.61 13.96
N LEU A 73 3.34 -3.41 12.93
CA LEU A 73 3.79 -3.16 11.55
C LEU A 73 3.29 -1.78 11.05
N LEU A 74 1.97 -1.56 11.10
CA LEU A 74 1.36 -0.30 10.67
C LEU A 74 1.79 0.88 11.55
N ARG A 75 1.91 0.68 12.86
CA ARG A 75 2.37 1.71 13.78
C ARG A 75 3.80 2.16 13.47
N LEU A 76 4.72 1.23 13.21
CA LEU A 76 6.09 1.57 12.84
C LEU A 76 6.15 2.22 11.45
N ALA A 77 5.46 1.65 10.46
CA ALA A 77 5.38 2.22 9.12
C ALA A 77 4.79 3.64 9.10
N SER A 78 3.85 3.95 10.00
CA SER A 78 3.29 5.29 10.13
C SER A 78 4.29 6.35 10.59
N ARG A 79 5.40 5.95 11.21
CA ARG A 79 6.44 6.81 11.77
C ARG A 79 7.65 7.01 10.84
N VAL A 80 7.74 6.26 9.75
CA VAL A 80 8.85 6.44 8.79
C VAL A 80 8.87 7.86 8.25
N ASN A 81 10.05 8.32 7.84
CA ASN A 81 10.17 9.62 7.18
C ASN A 81 9.34 9.62 5.87
N PRO A 82 8.41 10.58 5.67
CA PRO A 82 7.66 10.71 4.42
C PRO A 82 8.54 11.13 3.24
N ASN A 83 9.69 11.73 3.53
CA ASN A 83 10.68 12.12 2.54
C ASN A 83 11.79 11.08 2.51
N GLN A 84 12.41 10.94 1.36
CA GLN A 84 13.60 10.09 1.22
C GLN A 84 14.84 10.74 1.83
N PRO A 85 15.85 9.94 2.18
CA PRO A 85 17.14 10.46 2.54
C PRO A 85 17.71 11.33 1.39
N PRO A 86 18.29 12.50 1.68
CA PRO A 86 18.91 13.34 0.68
C PRO A 86 19.98 12.57 -0.11
N GLY A 87 20.03 12.75 -1.43
CA GLY A 87 21.02 12.11 -2.30
C GLY A 87 20.82 10.60 -2.52
N SER A 88 19.81 9.98 -1.91
CA SER A 88 19.54 8.55 -2.12
C SER A 88 18.88 8.26 -3.46
N THR A 89 19.21 7.11 -4.04
CA THR A 89 18.53 6.58 -5.22
C THR A 89 17.06 6.34 -4.90
N ARG A 90 16.16 6.75 -5.79
CA ARG A 90 14.73 6.51 -5.67
C ARG A 90 14.36 5.17 -6.27
N LYS A 91 13.64 4.33 -5.51
CA LYS A 91 13.22 3.00 -5.97
C LYS A 91 11.72 2.93 -6.25
N LEU A 92 11.37 2.09 -7.21
CA LEU A 92 10.01 1.62 -7.42
C LEU A 92 9.77 0.35 -6.60
N ALA A 93 8.76 0.34 -5.76
CA ALA A 93 8.29 -0.85 -5.06
C ALA A 93 7.14 -1.49 -5.87
N PHE A 94 7.41 -2.61 -6.53
CA PHE A 94 6.40 -3.42 -7.21
C PHE A 94 5.79 -4.37 -6.19
N MET A 95 4.50 -4.24 -5.95
CA MET A 95 3.77 -4.97 -4.91
C MET A 95 2.69 -5.84 -5.54
N TYR A 96 2.82 -7.14 -5.40
CA TYR A 96 1.89 -8.12 -5.96
C TYR A 96 0.98 -8.67 -4.85
N LEU A 97 -0.34 -8.56 -5.06
CA LEU A 97 -1.32 -9.28 -4.25
C LEU A 97 -1.80 -10.50 -5.03
N THR A 98 -1.63 -11.69 -4.46
CA THR A 98 -1.99 -12.92 -5.16
C THR A 98 -2.60 -13.98 -4.27
N THR A 99 -3.51 -14.74 -4.85
CA THR A 99 -4.08 -15.99 -4.33
C THR A 99 -3.78 -17.18 -5.26
N THR A 100 -2.98 -16.95 -6.31
CA THR A 100 -2.57 -17.94 -7.33
C THR A 100 -1.09 -17.76 -7.62
N PRO A 101 -0.41 -18.71 -8.26
CA PRO A 101 0.90 -18.48 -8.85
C PRO A 101 0.91 -17.24 -9.74
N LEU A 102 2.08 -16.71 -10.07
CA LEU A 102 2.23 -15.56 -10.95
C LEU A 102 2.44 -16.03 -12.39
N PRO A 103 1.39 -16.18 -13.21
CA PRO A 103 1.50 -16.78 -14.55
C PRO A 103 2.38 -15.96 -15.48
N PHE A 104 2.45 -14.65 -15.28
CA PHE A 104 3.28 -13.73 -16.07
C PHE A 104 4.67 -13.46 -15.44
N ALA A 105 5.11 -14.29 -14.47
CA ALA A 105 6.46 -14.16 -13.90
C ALA A 105 7.57 -14.14 -14.96
N PRO A 106 7.58 -15.01 -16.01
CA PRO A 106 8.60 -14.95 -17.06
C PRO A 106 8.63 -13.61 -17.81
N LEU A 107 7.48 -12.99 -18.04
CA LEU A 107 7.39 -11.67 -18.66
C LEU A 107 7.94 -10.56 -17.76
N TRP A 108 7.66 -10.63 -16.47
CA TRP A 108 8.21 -9.70 -15.47
C TRP A 108 9.73 -9.87 -15.32
N GLU A 109 10.26 -11.10 -15.41
CA GLU A 109 11.70 -11.36 -15.47
C GLU A 109 12.36 -10.60 -16.63
N GLN A 110 11.74 -10.66 -17.82
CA GLN A 110 12.23 -9.89 -18.98
C GLN A 110 12.11 -8.38 -18.77
N PHE A 111 11.04 -7.90 -18.12
CA PHE A 111 10.86 -6.49 -17.80
C PHE A 111 11.98 -5.95 -16.91
N PHE A 112 12.42 -6.74 -15.92
CA PHE A 112 13.50 -6.35 -15.00
C PHE A 112 14.91 -6.65 -15.55
N ASN A 113 15.00 -7.43 -16.63
CA ASN A 113 16.28 -7.85 -17.18
C ASN A 113 17.09 -6.63 -17.69
N GLY A 114 18.35 -6.54 -17.27
CA GLY A 114 19.23 -5.41 -17.58
C GLY A 114 19.02 -4.16 -16.72
N SER A 115 17.98 -4.12 -15.90
CA SER A 115 17.72 -3.01 -15.01
C SER A 115 18.55 -3.14 -13.71
N SER A 116 19.10 -2.03 -13.22
CA SER A 116 19.82 -2.04 -11.94
C SER A 116 18.88 -2.38 -10.78
N LYS A 117 19.25 -3.35 -9.96
CA LYS A 117 18.53 -3.72 -8.73
C LYS A 117 18.46 -2.60 -7.69
N GLU A 118 19.24 -1.55 -7.89
CA GLU A 118 19.20 -0.35 -7.06
C GLU A 118 18.02 0.57 -7.39
N LEU A 119 17.29 0.30 -8.48
CA LEU A 119 16.17 1.12 -8.94
C LEU A 119 14.80 0.56 -8.54
N TYR A 120 14.73 -0.67 -8.06
CA TYR A 120 13.47 -1.30 -7.71
C TYR A 120 13.56 -2.30 -6.56
N ASN A 121 12.40 -2.55 -5.97
CA ASN A 121 12.16 -3.67 -5.05
C ASN A 121 10.88 -4.39 -5.47
N VAL A 122 10.84 -5.71 -5.20
CA VAL A 122 9.66 -6.55 -5.45
C VAL A 122 9.16 -7.08 -4.10
N TYR A 123 7.86 -7.04 -3.89
CA TYR A 123 7.17 -7.57 -2.71
C TYR A 123 5.96 -8.38 -3.15
N VAL A 124 5.73 -9.51 -2.52
CA VAL A 124 4.60 -10.39 -2.81
C VAL A 124 3.81 -10.65 -1.52
N HIS A 125 2.54 -10.28 -1.51
CA HIS A 125 1.59 -10.78 -0.54
C HIS A 125 0.89 -11.98 -1.18
N ALA A 126 1.28 -13.17 -0.76
CA ALA A 126 0.70 -14.43 -1.19
C ALA A 126 -0.20 -14.96 -0.07
N ASP A 127 -1.46 -15.22 -0.37
CA ASP A 127 -2.40 -15.75 0.61
C ASP A 127 -1.89 -17.08 1.20
N PRO A 128 -1.64 -17.20 2.51
CA PRO A 128 -1.03 -18.37 3.08
C PRO A 128 -1.95 -19.59 3.12
N THR A 129 -3.22 -19.46 2.73
CA THR A 129 -4.20 -20.56 2.65
C THR A 129 -4.25 -21.20 1.27
N ARG A 130 -3.42 -20.73 0.34
CA ARG A 130 -3.38 -21.18 -1.05
C ARG A 130 -2.06 -21.87 -1.35
N ASP A 131 -2.10 -22.81 -2.29
CA ASP A 131 -0.91 -23.45 -2.82
C ASP A 131 -0.37 -22.67 -4.02
N TYR A 132 0.94 -22.65 -4.14
CA TYR A 132 1.66 -21.96 -5.21
C TYR A 132 2.56 -22.94 -5.95
N ASP A 133 2.02 -23.52 -7.02
CA ASP A 133 2.73 -24.37 -7.94
C ASP A 133 2.56 -23.80 -9.37
N PRO A 134 3.64 -23.38 -10.04
CA PRO A 134 5.03 -23.35 -9.56
C PRO A 134 5.29 -22.33 -8.44
N PRO A 135 6.31 -22.57 -7.59
CA PRO A 135 6.71 -21.64 -6.54
C PRO A 135 7.30 -20.36 -7.13
N PHE A 136 7.36 -19.30 -6.30
CA PHE A 136 7.97 -18.03 -6.70
C PHE A 136 9.48 -18.17 -6.90
N THR A 137 9.94 -17.90 -8.13
CA THR A 137 11.34 -18.00 -8.55
C THR A 137 11.89 -16.67 -9.06
N GLY A 138 13.15 -16.63 -9.47
CA GLY A 138 13.79 -15.48 -10.10
C GLY A 138 13.68 -14.19 -9.29
N VAL A 139 13.16 -13.12 -9.89
CA VAL A 139 12.99 -11.82 -9.22
C VAL A 139 11.97 -11.87 -8.08
N PHE A 140 11.11 -12.90 -8.04
CA PHE A 140 10.12 -13.13 -7.00
C PHE A 140 10.61 -14.05 -5.88
N ALA A 141 11.77 -14.71 -6.06
CA ALA A 141 12.33 -15.61 -5.06
C ALA A 141 12.59 -14.87 -3.73
N ASN A 142 12.10 -15.42 -2.63
CA ASN A 142 12.24 -14.84 -1.29
C ASN A 142 11.63 -13.41 -1.16
N ARG A 143 10.62 -13.08 -1.99
CA ARG A 143 9.92 -11.78 -1.96
C ARG A 143 8.56 -11.82 -1.30
N VAL A 144 8.12 -13.01 -0.86
CA VAL A 144 6.88 -13.16 -0.11
C VAL A 144 7.04 -12.55 1.28
N ILE A 145 6.19 -11.59 1.60
CA ILE A 145 6.13 -10.98 2.93
C ILE A 145 5.37 -11.88 3.91
N HIS A 146 5.37 -11.54 5.20
CA HIS A 146 4.45 -12.18 6.14
C HIS A 146 3.01 -11.80 5.78
N SER A 147 2.33 -12.70 5.06
CA SER A 147 0.98 -12.51 4.53
C SER A 147 -0.10 -13.04 5.47
N LYS A 148 -1.35 -12.61 5.24
CA LYS A 148 -2.55 -13.13 5.90
C LYS A 148 -3.57 -13.55 4.84
N PRO A 149 -4.56 -14.40 5.17
CA PRO A 149 -5.65 -14.72 4.26
C PRO A 149 -6.32 -13.46 3.71
N SER A 150 -6.67 -13.47 2.45
CA SER A 150 -7.30 -12.34 1.75
C SER A 150 -8.35 -12.84 0.78
N GLU A 151 -9.53 -12.25 0.85
CA GLU A 151 -10.68 -12.66 0.08
C GLU A 151 -11.35 -11.45 -0.57
N ARG A 152 -11.82 -11.64 -1.80
CA ARG A 152 -12.57 -10.64 -2.55
C ARG A 152 -13.91 -10.39 -1.87
N TYR A 153 -14.46 -9.20 -2.01
CA TYR A 153 -15.70 -8.74 -1.37
C TYR A 153 -15.62 -8.64 0.16
N THR A 154 -14.41 -8.68 0.71
CA THR A 154 -14.18 -8.54 2.14
C THR A 154 -13.14 -7.46 2.43
N PRO A 155 -13.07 -6.94 3.66
CA PRO A 155 -12.04 -5.99 4.04
C PRO A 155 -10.61 -6.55 3.98
N THR A 156 -10.46 -7.89 3.96
CA THR A 156 -9.15 -8.55 4.04
C THR A 156 -8.26 -8.26 2.83
N LEU A 157 -8.84 -8.06 1.64
CA LEU A 157 -8.09 -7.71 0.45
C LEU A 157 -7.48 -6.30 0.55
N ALA A 158 -8.25 -5.33 1.05
CA ALA A 158 -7.73 -3.98 1.32
C ALA A 158 -6.70 -3.99 2.48
N ALA A 159 -6.91 -4.84 3.51
CA ALA A 159 -5.93 -5.06 4.58
C ALA A 159 -4.62 -5.61 4.05
N ALA A 160 -4.66 -6.57 3.10
CA ALA A 160 -3.47 -7.11 2.43
C ALA A 160 -2.68 -6.01 1.71
N ALA A 161 -3.37 -5.10 1.00
CA ALA A 161 -2.73 -3.94 0.36
C ALA A 161 -2.10 -2.98 1.39
N ARG A 162 -2.75 -2.74 2.53
CA ARG A 162 -2.18 -1.93 3.61
C ARG A 162 -0.95 -2.57 4.23
N ARG A 163 -0.97 -3.90 4.41
CA ARG A 163 0.13 -4.69 4.96
C ARG A 163 1.37 -4.63 4.08
N ILE A 164 1.22 -4.87 2.77
CA ILE A 164 2.36 -4.86 1.84
C ILE A 164 2.97 -3.45 1.71
N ILE A 165 2.15 -2.38 1.74
CA ILE A 165 2.62 -0.99 1.83
C ILE A 165 3.47 -0.78 3.08
N ALA A 166 2.97 -1.21 4.25
CA ALA A 166 3.65 -1.01 5.52
C ALA A 166 4.98 -1.78 5.56
N HIS A 167 5.00 -3.02 5.06
CA HIS A 167 6.21 -3.81 4.90
C HIS A 167 7.24 -3.09 4.02
N ALA A 168 6.85 -2.68 2.83
CA ALA A 168 7.73 -2.01 1.88
C ALA A 168 8.25 -0.64 2.39
N LEU A 169 7.46 0.08 3.20
CA LEU A 169 7.88 1.32 3.85
C LEU A 169 9.00 1.09 4.88
N LEU A 170 8.97 -0.05 5.60
CA LEU A 170 9.95 -0.40 6.63
C LEU A 170 11.19 -1.07 6.04
N ASP A 171 11.02 -1.88 4.99
CA ASP A 171 12.11 -2.66 4.39
C ASP A 171 13.17 -1.76 3.74
N ASP A 172 12.74 -0.74 2.99
CA ASP A 172 13.69 0.13 2.29
C ASP A 172 13.25 1.61 2.31
N PRO A 173 14.04 2.49 2.95
CA PRO A 173 13.77 3.93 2.96
C PRO A 173 13.87 4.57 1.57
N GLN A 174 14.49 3.92 0.60
CA GLN A 174 14.61 4.38 -0.78
C GLN A 174 13.37 4.11 -1.63
N ASN A 175 12.42 3.30 -1.16
CA ASN A 175 11.14 3.11 -1.83
C ASN A 175 10.40 4.44 -1.94
N TYR A 176 10.24 4.93 -3.16
CA TYR A 176 9.66 6.24 -3.48
C TYR A 176 8.26 6.16 -4.05
N MET A 177 8.05 5.26 -5.00
CA MET A 177 6.73 4.98 -5.59
C MET A 177 6.38 3.52 -5.34
N PHE A 178 5.11 3.25 -5.10
CA PHE A 178 4.56 1.96 -4.67
C PHE A 178 3.46 1.57 -5.65
N ALA A 179 3.73 0.62 -6.54
CA ALA A 179 2.77 0.14 -7.55
C ALA A 179 2.09 -1.14 -7.07
N LEU A 180 0.77 -1.15 -6.96
CA LEU A 180 -0.03 -2.32 -6.62
C LEU A 180 -0.47 -3.06 -7.88
N LEU A 181 -0.20 -4.35 -7.93
CA LEU A 181 -0.39 -5.22 -9.08
C LEU A 181 -1.08 -6.54 -8.66
N SER A 182 -1.74 -7.18 -9.61
CA SER A 182 -2.30 -8.53 -9.48
C SER A 182 -1.56 -9.54 -10.34
N PRO A 183 -1.80 -10.85 -10.16
CA PRO A 183 -1.21 -11.90 -11.02
C PRO A 183 -1.49 -11.71 -12.52
N SER A 184 -2.64 -11.13 -12.85
CA SER A 184 -3.07 -10.89 -14.25
C SER A 184 -2.67 -9.53 -14.81
N CYS A 185 -1.85 -8.75 -14.09
CA CYS A 185 -1.26 -7.53 -14.61
C CYS A 185 0.02 -7.85 -15.41
N VAL A 186 0.15 -7.22 -16.57
CA VAL A 186 1.35 -7.30 -17.41
C VAL A 186 1.94 -5.92 -17.64
N PRO A 187 3.27 -5.77 -17.73
CA PRO A 187 3.91 -4.52 -18.12
C PRO A 187 3.75 -4.34 -19.64
N ILE A 188 3.38 -3.12 -20.05
CA ILE A 188 3.22 -2.77 -21.47
C ILE A 188 4.16 -1.66 -21.93
N ARG A 189 5.16 -1.34 -21.12
CA ARG A 189 6.25 -0.40 -21.38
C ARG A 189 7.55 -0.98 -20.82
N SER A 190 8.69 -0.46 -21.25
CA SER A 190 9.97 -0.85 -20.66
C SER A 190 10.09 -0.44 -19.20
N PHE A 191 11.04 -1.05 -18.47
CA PHE A 191 11.39 -0.62 -17.11
C PHE A 191 11.85 0.85 -17.12
N ASP A 192 12.71 1.23 -18.05
CA ASP A 192 13.25 2.59 -18.15
C ASP A 192 12.16 3.63 -18.38
N PHE A 193 11.21 3.36 -19.25
CA PHE A 193 10.06 4.23 -19.47
C PHE A 193 9.22 4.34 -18.20
N THR A 194 8.93 3.22 -17.55
CA THR A 194 8.16 3.16 -16.31
C THR A 194 8.86 3.94 -15.20
N TYR A 195 10.16 3.73 -15.02
CA TYR A 195 10.95 4.44 -14.04
C TYR A 195 10.99 5.95 -14.32
N LYS A 196 11.26 6.35 -15.57
CA LYS A 196 11.27 7.75 -15.99
C LYS A 196 9.92 8.42 -15.73
N THR A 197 8.83 7.76 -16.07
CA THR A 197 7.47 8.29 -15.86
C THR A 197 7.15 8.51 -14.39
N LEU A 198 7.48 7.53 -13.53
CA LEU A 198 7.08 7.55 -12.12
C LEU A 198 8.05 8.30 -11.20
N VAL A 199 9.34 8.30 -11.53
CA VAL A 199 10.38 8.81 -10.63
C VAL A 199 10.98 10.12 -11.10
N THR A 200 11.23 10.24 -12.42
CA THR A 200 11.96 11.38 -12.96
C THR A 200 11.04 12.52 -13.41
N SER A 201 9.81 12.18 -13.83
CA SER A 201 8.86 13.20 -14.27
C SER A 201 8.49 14.15 -13.14
N SER A 202 8.14 15.38 -13.49
CA SER A 202 7.95 16.48 -12.55
C SER A 202 6.71 16.37 -11.67
N SER A 203 5.78 15.45 -11.96
CA SER A 203 4.46 15.48 -11.31
C SER A 203 4.48 15.21 -9.81
N ARG A 204 5.45 14.41 -9.31
CA ARG A 204 5.57 14.04 -7.88
C ARG A 204 4.26 13.68 -7.20
N LYS A 205 3.25 13.24 -7.98
CA LYS A 205 1.90 12.90 -7.53
C LYS A 205 1.73 11.38 -7.47
N SER A 206 0.76 10.91 -6.71
CA SER A 206 0.28 9.53 -6.80
C SER A 206 -0.70 9.41 -7.96
N PHE A 207 -0.78 8.23 -8.55
CA PHE A 207 -1.76 7.89 -9.59
C PHE A 207 -2.76 6.91 -8.97
N ILE A 208 -3.97 7.40 -8.76
CA ILE A 208 -5.07 6.64 -8.19
C ILE A 208 -6.38 7.18 -8.76
N GLU A 209 -7.19 6.31 -9.31
CA GLU A 209 -8.50 6.69 -9.82
C GLU A 209 -9.39 7.15 -8.65
N ILE A 210 -9.96 8.34 -8.75
CA ILE A 210 -10.81 8.97 -7.74
C ILE A 210 -12.06 9.45 -8.46
N LEU A 211 -13.12 8.65 -8.41
CA LEU A 211 -14.37 8.88 -9.13
C LEU A 211 -15.49 9.24 -8.15
N LYS A 212 -16.33 10.18 -8.57
CA LYS A 212 -17.51 10.67 -7.86
C LYS A 212 -18.75 10.47 -8.72
N ASP A 213 -19.89 10.36 -8.05
CA ASP A 213 -21.22 10.23 -8.68
C ASP A 213 -21.33 9.01 -9.64
N GLU A 214 -20.58 7.97 -9.28
CA GLU A 214 -20.62 6.69 -10.00
C GLU A 214 -21.92 5.92 -9.74
N PRO A 215 -22.37 5.10 -10.69
CA PRO A 215 -23.42 4.13 -10.46
C PRO A 215 -23.13 3.29 -9.22
N TRP A 216 -24.15 3.01 -8.40
CA TRP A 216 -24.03 2.20 -7.16
C TRP A 216 -23.17 2.83 -6.05
N GLN A 217 -22.80 4.11 -6.13
CA GLN A 217 -21.98 4.78 -5.10
C GLN A 217 -22.66 4.71 -3.73
N PHE A 218 -23.97 4.97 -3.66
CA PHE A 218 -24.74 4.87 -2.42
C PHE A 218 -24.75 3.42 -1.87
N ASP A 219 -24.98 2.44 -2.73
CA ASP A 219 -25.03 1.03 -2.31
C ASP A 219 -23.70 0.54 -1.78
N ARG A 220 -22.60 0.94 -2.43
CA ARG A 220 -21.23 0.65 -1.97
C ARG A 220 -20.90 1.36 -0.65
N TRP A 221 -21.36 2.59 -0.47
CA TRP A 221 -21.21 3.35 0.78
C TRP A 221 -22.01 2.68 1.91
N ALA A 222 -23.25 2.30 1.65
CA ALA A 222 -24.15 1.67 2.60
C ALA A 222 -23.93 0.16 2.77
N ALA A 223 -22.96 -0.45 2.07
CA ALA A 223 -22.76 -1.91 2.08
C ALA A 223 -22.51 -2.50 3.48
N ARG A 224 -22.10 -1.67 4.44
CA ARG A 224 -21.86 -2.05 5.86
C ARG A 224 -23.01 -1.68 6.80
N GLY A 225 -24.13 -1.24 6.24
CA GLY A 225 -25.29 -0.68 6.95
C GLY A 225 -25.44 0.82 6.66
N PRO A 226 -26.68 1.34 6.73
CA PRO A 226 -27.02 2.69 6.26
C PRO A 226 -26.22 3.80 6.96
N ASP A 227 -25.87 3.62 8.24
CA ASP A 227 -25.15 4.63 9.03
C ASP A 227 -23.73 4.20 9.42
N ALA A 228 -23.28 3.05 8.94
CA ALA A 228 -22.02 2.45 9.38
C ALA A 228 -20.79 3.32 9.07
N MET A 229 -20.83 4.09 8.00
CA MET A 229 -19.75 4.98 7.56
C MET A 229 -19.72 6.32 8.31
N LEU A 230 -20.85 6.74 8.88
CA LEU A 230 -20.98 8.00 9.61
C LEU A 230 -20.31 7.93 11.00
N PRO A 231 -19.92 9.09 11.57
CA PRO A 231 -19.83 10.41 10.93
C PRO A 231 -18.55 10.61 10.12
N ASP A 232 -17.68 9.58 10.03
CA ASP A 232 -16.30 9.71 9.57
C ASP A 232 -16.17 9.80 8.05
N VAL A 233 -17.07 9.15 7.31
CA VAL A 233 -17.15 9.15 5.85
C VAL A 233 -18.59 9.42 5.44
N ARG A 234 -18.87 10.64 5.02
CA ARG A 234 -20.16 11.00 4.45
C ARG A 234 -20.22 10.52 3.00
N LEU A 235 -21.44 10.36 2.46
CA LEU A 235 -21.61 9.94 1.07
C LEU A 235 -20.90 10.87 0.07
N GLU A 236 -20.92 12.17 0.34
CA GLU A 236 -20.24 13.19 -0.46
C GLU A 236 -18.70 13.06 -0.45
N ASP A 237 -18.13 12.44 0.60
CA ASP A 237 -16.68 12.20 0.72
C ASP A 237 -16.27 10.85 0.11
N PHE A 238 -17.22 9.93 -0.05
CA PHE A 238 -16.98 8.57 -0.54
C PHE A 238 -16.60 8.58 -2.02
N ARG A 239 -15.61 7.78 -2.39
CA ARG A 239 -15.09 7.66 -3.76
C ARG A 239 -14.97 6.22 -4.18
N ILE A 240 -15.10 6.03 -5.49
CA ILE A 240 -14.86 4.76 -6.18
C ILE A 240 -13.60 4.91 -7.01
N GLY A 241 -12.85 3.84 -7.21
CA GLY A 241 -11.68 3.83 -8.08
C GLY A 241 -11.15 2.44 -8.33
N SER A 242 -10.11 2.37 -9.12
CA SER A 242 -9.41 1.12 -9.40
C SER A 242 -8.69 0.61 -8.15
N GLN A 243 -8.68 -0.71 -7.95
CA GLN A 243 -7.82 -1.37 -6.97
C GLN A 243 -6.33 -1.11 -7.26
N PHE A 244 -5.97 -0.81 -8.53
CA PHE A 244 -4.59 -0.69 -8.99
C PHE A 244 -4.18 0.77 -9.06
N TRP A 245 -3.23 1.13 -8.24
CA TRP A 245 -2.72 2.48 -8.07
C TRP A 245 -1.20 2.49 -7.94
N VAL A 246 -0.62 3.67 -8.12
CA VAL A 246 0.80 3.93 -7.85
C VAL A 246 0.89 5.08 -6.87
N LEU A 247 1.24 4.79 -5.62
CA LEU A 247 1.32 5.79 -4.55
C LEU A 247 2.74 6.28 -4.32
N LYS A 248 2.90 7.60 -4.13
CA LYS A 248 4.15 8.16 -3.60
C LYS A 248 4.33 7.81 -2.12
N ARG A 249 5.57 7.79 -1.63
CA ARG A 249 5.92 7.46 -0.24
C ARG A 249 5.10 8.20 0.80
N ARG A 250 4.83 9.50 0.59
CA ARG A 250 3.99 10.28 1.49
C ARG A 250 2.58 9.68 1.62
N HIS A 251 1.96 9.26 0.52
CA HIS A 251 0.62 8.66 0.53
C HIS A 251 0.64 7.23 1.06
N ALA A 252 1.65 6.43 0.72
CA ALA A 252 1.86 5.12 1.33
C ALA A 252 1.89 5.21 2.87
N ARG A 253 2.59 6.23 3.41
CA ARG A 253 2.60 6.52 4.84
C ARG A 253 1.23 6.99 5.37
N VAL A 254 0.47 7.78 4.60
CA VAL A 254 -0.91 8.17 4.98
C VAL A 254 -1.77 6.93 5.15
N VAL A 255 -1.69 5.97 4.21
CA VAL A 255 -2.40 4.68 4.30
C VAL A 255 -1.98 3.89 5.55
N ALA A 256 -0.68 3.78 5.82
CA ALA A 256 -0.18 3.06 7.00
C ALA A 256 -0.62 3.73 8.32
N ARG A 257 -0.75 5.06 8.33
CA ARG A 257 -1.12 5.85 9.51
C ARG A 257 -2.63 5.87 9.77
N ASP A 258 -3.45 5.68 8.75
CA ASP A 258 -4.90 5.83 8.90
C ASP A 258 -5.48 4.69 9.74
N ARG A 259 -6.23 5.08 10.76
CA ARG A 259 -7.04 4.19 11.60
C ARG A 259 -8.51 4.56 11.48
N ARG A 260 -8.82 5.85 11.49
CA ARG A 260 -10.19 6.37 11.59
C ARG A 260 -11.05 5.96 10.40
N ILE A 261 -10.58 6.20 9.17
CA ILE A 261 -11.30 5.81 7.96
C ILE A 261 -11.26 4.29 7.80
N TRP A 262 -10.09 3.68 8.10
CA TRP A 262 -9.94 2.23 8.04
C TRP A 262 -10.92 1.48 8.94
N GLU A 263 -11.20 1.94 10.16
CA GLU A 263 -12.16 1.32 11.08
C GLU A 263 -13.56 1.20 10.45
N LYS A 264 -13.94 2.14 9.59
CA LYS A 264 -15.20 2.08 8.83
C LYS A 264 -15.15 1.01 7.75
N PHE A 265 -14.09 1.00 6.95
CA PHE A 265 -13.94 0.06 5.84
C PHE A 265 -13.59 -1.37 6.28
N ASN A 266 -13.05 -1.54 7.48
CA ASN A 266 -12.73 -2.84 8.06
C ASN A 266 -13.94 -3.58 8.66
N LYS A 267 -15.10 -2.93 8.75
CA LYS A 267 -16.35 -3.59 9.14
C LYS A 267 -16.80 -4.57 8.07
N THR A 268 -17.33 -5.71 8.50
CA THR A 268 -17.95 -6.69 7.60
C THR A 268 -19.10 -6.05 6.85
N CYS A 269 -19.19 -6.31 5.56
CA CYS A 269 -20.34 -5.90 4.77
C CYS A 269 -21.55 -6.75 5.09
N VAL A 270 -22.72 -6.14 5.14
CA VAL A 270 -24.03 -6.81 5.23
C VAL A 270 -24.62 -7.05 3.84
N ARG A 271 -24.03 -6.40 2.81
CA ARG A 271 -24.33 -6.57 1.39
C ARG A 271 -23.03 -6.90 0.67
N GLU A 272 -22.85 -8.17 0.35
CA GLU A 272 -21.62 -8.67 -0.27
C GLU A 272 -21.49 -8.25 -1.75
N ASP A 273 -22.61 -8.20 -2.46
CA ASP A 273 -22.70 -7.82 -3.88
C ASP A 273 -22.20 -6.41 -4.19
N THR A 274 -22.15 -5.54 -3.17
CA THR A 274 -21.67 -4.15 -3.27
C THR A 274 -20.45 -3.87 -2.40
N CYS A 275 -19.82 -4.90 -1.85
CA CYS A 275 -18.69 -4.79 -0.95
C CYS A 275 -17.36 -4.82 -1.71
N TYR A 276 -16.78 -3.65 -1.96
CA TYR A 276 -15.50 -3.48 -2.64
C TYR A 276 -14.57 -2.54 -1.84
N PRO A 277 -14.10 -2.95 -0.64
CA PRO A 277 -13.24 -2.09 0.18
C PRO A 277 -11.96 -1.66 -0.54
N GLU A 278 -11.38 -2.55 -1.34
CA GLU A 278 -10.17 -2.32 -2.12
C GLU A 278 -10.33 -1.24 -3.21
N GLU A 279 -11.54 -1.04 -3.71
CA GLU A 279 -11.88 -0.03 -4.72
C GLU A 279 -12.38 1.28 -4.11
N ASN A 280 -12.74 1.29 -2.82
CA ASN A 280 -13.37 2.44 -2.19
C ASN A 280 -12.52 3.07 -1.08
N TYR A 281 -11.77 2.29 -0.31
CA TYR A 281 -11.00 2.80 0.82
C TYR A 281 -9.88 3.76 0.39
N PHE A 282 -9.02 3.33 -0.54
CA PHE A 282 -7.86 4.13 -0.94
C PHE A 282 -8.23 5.46 -1.61
N PRO A 283 -9.16 5.48 -2.60
CA PRO A 283 -9.58 6.73 -3.21
C PRO A 283 -10.31 7.65 -2.22
N THR A 284 -11.18 7.12 -1.36
CA THR A 284 -11.85 7.90 -0.31
C THR A 284 -10.83 8.52 0.65
N LEU A 285 -9.90 7.72 1.18
CA LEU A 285 -8.88 8.21 2.10
C LEU A 285 -8.04 9.32 1.48
N LEU A 286 -7.54 9.13 0.26
CA LEU A 286 -6.65 10.10 -0.36
C LEU A 286 -7.39 11.35 -0.84
N ASN A 287 -8.64 11.21 -1.30
CA ASN A 287 -9.51 12.35 -1.57
C ASN A 287 -9.72 13.22 -0.31
N MET A 288 -10.00 12.61 0.83
CA MET A 288 -10.20 13.34 2.08
C MET A 288 -8.91 13.94 2.67
N ARG A 289 -7.72 13.39 2.34
CA ARG A 289 -6.45 13.79 2.98
C ARG A 289 -5.55 14.68 2.15
N ASP A 290 -5.38 14.39 0.89
CA ASP A 290 -4.49 15.14 -0.02
C ASP A 290 -4.92 14.92 -1.49
N PRO A 291 -6.11 15.39 -1.90
CA PRO A 291 -6.60 15.19 -3.26
C PRO A 291 -5.67 15.82 -4.30
N ARG A 292 -5.12 17.00 -4.02
CA ARG A 292 -4.19 17.71 -4.91
C ARG A 292 -2.85 16.99 -5.09
N GLY A 293 -2.50 16.09 -4.20
CA GLY A 293 -1.33 15.23 -4.30
C GLY A 293 -1.53 14.01 -5.18
N CYS A 294 -2.71 13.85 -5.78
CA CYS A 294 -3.08 12.75 -6.67
C CYS A 294 -3.30 13.24 -8.11
N VAL A 295 -2.98 12.39 -9.07
CA VAL A 295 -3.56 12.37 -10.41
C VAL A 295 -4.73 11.38 -10.32
N PRO A 296 -5.97 11.81 -10.57
CA PRO A 296 -7.16 10.98 -10.31
C PRO A 296 -7.37 9.95 -11.42
N ALA A 297 -6.36 9.16 -11.72
CA ALA A 297 -6.38 8.12 -12.75
C ALA A 297 -5.46 6.95 -12.36
N THR A 298 -5.79 5.75 -12.82
CA THR A 298 -4.91 4.59 -12.76
C THR A 298 -3.99 4.53 -13.97
N LEU A 299 -2.77 4.01 -13.78
CA LEU A 299 -1.84 3.71 -14.88
C LEU A 299 -1.89 2.24 -15.33
N THR A 300 -2.87 1.49 -14.84
CA THR A 300 -3.17 0.12 -15.27
C THR A 300 -4.40 0.15 -16.16
N HIS A 301 -4.22 -0.17 -17.44
CA HIS A 301 -5.33 -0.28 -18.39
C HIS A 301 -6.24 -1.44 -18.03
N VAL A 302 -7.55 -1.20 -18.09
CA VAL A 302 -8.62 -2.19 -17.88
C VAL A 302 -9.69 -1.95 -18.94
N ASP A 303 -10.11 -3.00 -19.64
CA ASP A 303 -11.16 -2.94 -20.64
C ASP A 303 -12.51 -3.30 -20.03
N TRP A 304 -13.41 -2.33 -19.93
CA TRP A 304 -14.77 -2.48 -19.42
C TRP A 304 -15.84 -2.52 -20.50
N THR A 305 -15.46 -2.68 -21.77
CA THR A 305 -16.43 -2.77 -22.88
C THR A 305 -17.33 -3.99 -22.77
N ILE A 306 -16.83 -5.04 -22.15
CA ILE A 306 -17.61 -6.23 -21.78
C ILE A 306 -17.46 -6.38 -20.25
N ASN A 307 -18.59 -6.37 -19.54
CA ASN A 307 -18.63 -6.59 -18.11
C ASN A 307 -19.35 -7.91 -17.85
N ASP A 308 -18.58 -8.95 -17.54
CA ASP A 308 -19.11 -10.26 -17.15
C ASP A 308 -19.01 -10.45 -15.65
N GLY A 309 -20.17 -10.40 -14.97
CA GLY A 309 -20.26 -10.61 -13.54
C GLY A 309 -19.40 -9.67 -12.68
N GLY A 310 -19.22 -8.40 -13.11
CA GLY A 310 -18.37 -7.42 -12.40
C GLY A 310 -16.87 -7.60 -12.69
N HIS A 311 -16.53 -8.38 -13.73
CA HIS A 311 -15.15 -8.54 -14.20
C HIS A 311 -14.92 -7.77 -15.50
N PRO A 312 -13.75 -7.14 -15.67
CA PRO A 312 -13.36 -6.58 -16.94
C PRO A 312 -13.10 -7.69 -17.96
N ARG A 313 -13.18 -7.33 -19.24
CA ARG A 313 -12.81 -8.19 -20.33
C ARG A 313 -11.45 -8.82 -20.13
N MET A 314 -11.32 -10.09 -20.46
CA MET A 314 -10.08 -10.81 -20.54
C MET A 314 -9.62 -10.90 -22.01
N TYR A 315 -8.36 -10.59 -22.26
CA TYR A 315 -7.74 -10.75 -23.58
C TYR A 315 -7.22 -12.18 -23.72
N GLU A 316 -7.71 -12.87 -24.73
CA GLU A 316 -7.31 -14.24 -25.05
C GLU A 316 -6.07 -14.24 -25.97
N PRO A 317 -5.32 -15.36 -26.07
CA PRO A 317 -4.07 -15.44 -26.85
C PRO A 317 -4.19 -14.94 -28.29
N GLU A 318 -5.31 -15.23 -28.96
CA GLU A 318 -5.59 -14.87 -30.34
C GLU A 318 -5.72 -13.37 -30.58
N GLU A 319 -6.03 -12.63 -29.52
CA GLU A 319 -6.17 -11.17 -29.54
C GLU A 319 -4.84 -10.45 -29.25
N VAL A 320 -3.87 -11.19 -28.71
CA VAL A 320 -2.60 -10.61 -28.24
C VAL A 320 -1.64 -10.45 -29.41
N ALA A 321 -1.69 -9.27 -30.01
CA ALA A 321 -0.87 -8.86 -31.15
C ALA A 321 -0.25 -7.47 -30.88
N PRO A 322 0.78 -7.06 -31.64
CA PRO A 322 1.38 -5.73 -31.54
C PRO A 322 0.36 -4.59 -31.58
N GLU A 323 -0.66 -4.73 -32.43
CA GLU A 323 -1.73 -3.73 -32.63
C GLU A 323 -2.56 -3.52 -31.35
N LEU A 324 -2.82 -4.58 -30.58
CA LEU A 324 -3.49 -4.48 -29.29
C LEU A 324 -2.67 -3.62 -28.33
N ILE A 325 -1.39 -3.88 -28.21
CA ILE A 325 -0.50 -3.15 -27.29
C ILE A 325 -0.39 -1.67 -27.69
N VAL A 326 -0.21 -1.40 -28.99
CA VAL A 326 -0.18 -0.03 -29.53
C VAL A 326 -1.51 0.69 -29.26
N ARG A 327 -2.64 0.03 -29.45
CA ARG A 327 -3.97 0.58 -29.17
C ARG A 327 -4.12 0.93 -27.69
N ILE A 328 -3.78 0.00 -26.78
CA ILE A 328 -3.83 0.26 -25.32
C ILE A 328 -2.95 1.45 -24.95
N ARG A 329 -1.73 1.54 -25.49
CA ARG A 329 -0.81 2.66 -25.24
C ARG A 329 -1.31 4.01 -25.71
N LYS A 330 -2.15 4.05 -26.75
CA LYS A 330 -2.78 5.27 -27.30
C LYS A 330 -4.06 5.66 -26.57
N THR A 331 -4.61 4.77 -25.75
CA THR A 331 -5.83 5.05 -24.98
C THR A 331 -5.55 6.01 -23.82
N ARG A 332 -6.39 7.00 -23.67
CA ARG A 332 -6.35 7.94 -22.54
C ARG A 332 -6.90 7.26 -21.28
N PRO A 333 -6.23 7.35 -20.12
CA PRO A 333 -6.83 6.94 -18.85
C PRO A 333 -8.12 7.72 -18.55
N ARG A 334 -9.04 7.09 -17.83
CA ARG A 334 -10.17 7.78 -17.26
C ARG A 334 -9.69 8.61 -16.06
N TYR A 335 -10.07 9.87 -16.02
CA TYR A 335 -9.76 10.78 -14.92
C TYR A 335 -11.04 11.14 -14.16
N GLY A 336 -10.91 11.36 -12.85
CA GLY A 336 -11.94 12.00 -12.05
C GLY A 336 -11.88 13.51 -12.27
N GLU A 337 -12.62 14.00 -13.24
CA GLU A 337 -12.54 15.38 -13.77
C GLU A 337 -13.49 16.34 -13.01
N ASP A 338 -13.64 16.19 -11.70
CA ASP A 338 -14.56 17.00 -10.91
C ASP A 338 -13.94 18.28 -10.33
N GLY A 339 -12.63 18.44 -10.39
CA GLY A 339 -11.86 19.63 -9.95
C GLY A 339 -12.26 20.25 -8.61
N ILE A 340 -13.53 20.19 -8.27
CA ILE A 340 -14.13 20.75 -7.04
C ILE A 340 -13.73 19.92 -5.82
N ASN A 341 -13.72 18.61 -5.94
CA ASN A 341 -13.37 17.68 -4.87
C ASN A 341 -11.88 17.36 -4.83
N GLY A 342 -11.05 18.22 -5.37
CA GLY A 342 -9.60 18.12 -5.32
C GLY A 342 -8.97 17.40 -6.50
N SER A 343 -9.73 17.03 -7.52
CA SER A 343 -9.18 16.65 -8.81
C SER A 343 -8.37 17.80 -9.39
N ASP A 344 -7.31 17.47 -10.08
CA ASP A 344 -6.46 18.46 -10.74
C ASP A 344 -7.15 18.95 -12.02
N TRP A 345 -7.45 20.23 -12.12
CA TRP A 345 -8.02 20.83 -13.34
C TRP A 345 -7.19 20.52 -14.60
N SER A 346 -5.87 20.35 -14.43
CA SER A 346 -5.01 19.91 -15.53
C SER A 346 -5.29 18.47 -15.98
N ALA A 347 -6.10 17.70 -15.24
CA ALA A 347 -6.45 16.33 -15.61
C ALA A 347 -7.21 16.27 -16.94
N ILE A 348 -7.99 17.31 -17.29
CA ILE A 348 -8.75 17.36 -18.56
C ILE A 348 -7.82 17.27 -19.77
N GLU A 349 -6.66 17.92 -19.71
CA GLU A 349 -5.66 17.95 -20.78
C GLU A 349 -4.60 16.85 -20.67
N ARG A 350 -4.67 16.01 -19.62
CA ARG A 350 -3.66 15.01 -19.36
C ARG A 350 -3.82 13.79 -20.27
N MET A 351 -2.67 13.26 -20.65
CA MET A 351 -2.52 12.01 -21.41
C MET A 351 -1.44 11.17 -20.72
N ASP A 352 -1.65 10.82 -19.44
CA ASP A 352 -0.69 9.96 -18.75
C ASP A 352 -0.65 8.57 -19.42
N PRO A 353 0.53 7.98 -19.63
CA PRO A 353 0.63 6.71 -20.30
C PRO A 353 0.18 5.56 -19.40
N PHE A 354 -0.53 4.57 -19.93
CA PHE A 354 -0.64 3.29 -19.28
C PHE A 354 0.73 2.59 -19.26
N LEU A 355 1.11 2.11 -18.08
CA LEU A 355 2.36 1.38 -17.81
C LEU A 355 2.13 -0.11 -17.74
N PHE A 356 0.93 -0.47 -17.27
CA PHE A 356 0.48 -1.83 -17.06
C PHE A 356 -0.87 -2.03 -17.73
N ALA A 357 -1.24 -3.29 -18.00
CA ALA A 357 -2.55 -3.64 -18.49
C ALA A 357 -3.07 -4.94 -17.87
N ARG A 358 -4.39 -5.07 -17.84
CA ARG A 358 -5.10 -6.28 -17.45
C ARG A 358 -6.50 -6.28 -18.08
N LYS A 359 -7.15 -7.40 -18.26
CA LYS A 359 -6.86 -8.73 -17.76
C LYS A 359 -6.45 -9.62 -18.92
N PHE A 360 -5.39 -10.37 -18.81
CA PHE A 360 -4.97 -11.34 -19.82
C PHE A 360 -5.19 -12.76 -19.29
N SER A 361 -5.60 -13.68 -20.13
CA SER A 361 -5.64 -15.12 -19.80
C SER A 361 -4.22 -15.64 -19.59
N THR A 362 -4.06 -16.72 -18.83
CA THR A 362 -2.75 -17.32 -18.56
C THR A 362 -2.05 -17.78 -19.83
N GLU A 363 -2.83 -18.23 -20.81
CA GLU A 363 -2.41 -18.70 -22.13
C GLU A 363 -1.84 -17.58 -23.00
N ALA A 364 -2.17 -16.33 -22.70
CA ALA A 364 -1.61 -15.16 -23.37
C ALA A 364 -0.12 -14.92 -23.06
N LEU A 365 0.48 -15.69 -22.12
CA LEU A 365 1.90 -15.56 -21.80
C LEU A 365 2.78 -15.76 -23.03
N GLU A 366 2.52 -16.79 -23.83
CA GLU A 366 3.37 -17.12 -25.00
C GLU A 366 3.40 -15.98 -26.03
N PRO A 367 2.27 -15.48 -26.58
CA PRO A 367 2.31 -14.34 -27.50
C PRO A 367 2.89 -13.07 -26.87
N LEU A 368 2.66 -12.80 -25.59
CA LEU A 368 3.28 -11.66 -24.89
C LEU A 368 4.80 -11.80 -24.82
N MET A 369 5.31 -12.99 -24.51
CA MET A 369 6.75 -13.28 -24.49
C MET A 369 7.38 -13.14 -25.88
N GLY A 370 6.69 -13.60 -26.93
CA GLY A 370 7.14 -13.48 -28.32
C GLY A 370 7.35 -12.03 -28.76
N MET A 371 6.55 -11.10 -28.26
CA MET A 371 6.66 -9.67 -28.59
C MET A 371 7.35 -8.82 -27.50
N ALA A 372 7.83 -9.42 -26.42
CA ALA A 372 8.33 -8.68 -25.27
C ALA A 372 9.41 -7.65 -25.65
N ARG A 373 10.44 -8.06 -26.37
CA ARG A 373 11.55 -7.19 -26.77
C ARG A 373 11.23 -6.26 -27.94
N SER A 374 10.43 -6.71 -28.89
CA SER A 374 10.14 -5.95 -30.11
C SER A 374 9.04 -4.91 -29.92
N VAL A 375 8.11 -5.16 -29.00
CA VAL A 375 6.94 -4.32 -28.77
C VAL A 375 6.83 -3.86 -27.31
N LEU A 376 6.66 -4.80 -26.35
CA LEU A 376 6.33 -4.42 -24.97
C LEU A 376 7.43 -3.59 -24.28
N PHE A 377 8.71 -3.88 -24.57
CA PHE A 377 9.84 -3.16 -23.94
C PHE A 377 10.61 -2.31 -24.96
N ASN A 378 10.02 -2.11 -26.14
CA ASN A 378 10.45 -1.13 -27.13
C ASN A 378 9.46 0.04 -27.12
N ASP A 379 9.84 1.13 -26.45
CA ASP A 379 8.96 2.31 -26.27
C ASP A 379 8.81 3.14 -27.55
N SER A 380 9.66 2.92 -28.56
CA SER A 380 9.55 3.53 -29.88
C SER A 380 8.53 2.79 -30.77
N ALA A 381 8.14 1.58 -30.42
CA ALA A 381 7.14 0.84 -31.17
C ALA A 381 5.77 1.53 -31.05
N GLY A 382 5.21 1.98 -32.18
CA GLY A 382 3.93 2.66 -32.28
C GLY A 382 3.98 4.21 -32.21
N CYS A 383 5.18 4.81 -32.27
CA CYS A 383 5.35 6.24 -32.46
C CYS A 383 5.41 6.68 -33.94
N ALA A 384 5.16 5.74 -34.88
CA ALA A 384 5.08 6.01 -36.29
C ALA A 384 3.63 6.21 -36.75
#